data_0e68c9cbd8c04526603ad3b412ed5353
#
_entry.id   0e68c9cbd8c04526603ad3b412ed5353
#
_cell.length_a   1.000
_cell.length_b   1.000
_cell.length_c   1.000
_cell.angle_alpha   90.00
_cell.angle_beta   90.00
_cell.angle_gamma   90.00
#
_symmetry.space_group_name_H-M   'P 1'
#
loop_
_entity.id
_entity.type
_entity.pdbx_description
1 polymer ?
#
loop_
_entity_poly.entity_id
_entity_poly.type
_entity_poly.pdbx_seq_one_letter_code
_entity_poly.pdbx_strand_id
1 'polypeptide(L)'
;MSLIAKIPDILKEAQEEYEKCRQQAFRAVYQYGDDDSGNIVSEGDNLEFMKFLIETMDMKGRINLIYVDPPFFTKLRYEAVVKMPATDENISIPAYTDKWEEGEAEYLRMLCSRLIAMKKLLTKDGCLWVHLDWHISHYTKILLDEIFGHNNFVNEIVWTYKSGGSSKRHFSRKHDTLLFYSKTKQYYFKPQKEKSYNRGFKPYHFKGVEEFCDDTGWYTLVNMKDVWNIDMVGRTSAERTGYATQKPEALLKRILESCSREGDICADFFAGSGTLAAAAHKMNRRFITCDGGRLATYMCTKRLTGDKASFEVMAGAEDREDLPDTVDVKYSSHTGEFTVDAGEYINSLEEGREAVAMWSVDWNYDGSVHKAADVQIRNKEGIAGQLSGAAGEEISVAFTGITGTRKQYVILTKKYE
;
A
#
# COMPACT_ATOMS: atom_id res chain seq x y z
N MET A 1 -32.00 -6.42 16.98
CA MET A 1 -31.60 -7.72 16.39
C MET A 1 -30.13 -7.89 16.63
N SER A 2 -29.65 -9.07 17.00
CA SER A 2 -28.20 -9.29 17.19
C SER A 2 -27.47 -9.22 15.85
N LEU A 3 -26.18 -8.83 15.85
CA LEU A 3 -25.39 -8.74 14.62
C LEU A 3 -25.31 -10.09 13.89
N ILE A 4 -25.20 -11.18 14.63
CA ILE A 4 -25.21 -12.53 14.06
C ILE A 4 -26.46 -12.80 13.23
N ALA A 5 -27.64 -12.37 13.70
CA ALA A 5 -28.90 -12.57 12.97
C ALA A 5 -28.97 -11.71 11.67
N LYS A 6 -28.10 -10.71 11.51
CA LYS A 6 -27.99 -9.89 10.28
C LYS A 6 -26.99 -10.45 9.25
N ILE A 7 -26.18 -11.44 9.59
CA ILE A 7 -25.15 -12.00 8.69
C ILE A 7 -25.71 -12.44 7.35
N PRO A 8 -26.84 -13.19 7.26
CA PRO A 8 -27.40 -13.57 5.96
C PRO A 8 -27.81 -12.37 5.08
N ASP A 9 -28.37 -11.33 5.68
CA ASP A 9 -28.76 -10.11 4.95
C ASP A 9 -27.50 -9.35 4.49
N ILE A 10 -26.49 -9.23 5.34
CA ILE A 10 -25.19 -8.62 5.00
C ILE A 10 -24.56 -9.31 3.80
N LEU A 11 -24.52 -10.64 3.78
CA LEU A 11 -23.97 -11.43 2.67
C LEU A 11 -24.75 -11.19 1.37
N LYS A 12 -26.06 -11.18 1.44
CA LYS A 12 -26.93 -10.93 0.29
C LYS A 12 -26.74 -9.52 -0.25
N GLU A 13 -26.80 -8.50 0.61
CA GLU A 13 -26.63 -7.10 0.24
C GLU A 13 -25.24 -6.82 -0.33
N ALA A 14 -24.20 -7.43 0.23
CA ALA A 14 -22.82 -7.33 -0.27
C ALA A 14 -22.65 -7.99 -1.65
N GLN A 15 -23.31 -9.13 -1.89
CA GLN A 15 -23.34 -9.74 -3.21
C GLN A 15 -24.03 -8.83 -4.23
N GLU A 16 -25.17 -8.24 -3.86
CA GLU A 16 -25.87 -7.28 -4.71
C GLU A 16 -25.03 -6.02 -4.97
N GLU A 17 -24.35 -5.48 -3.95
CA GLU A 17 -23.42 -4.36 -4.09
C GLU A 17 -22.32 -4.69 -5.09
N TYR A 18 -21.69 -5.85 -4.96
CA TYR A 18 -20.69 -6.32 -5.91
C TYR A 18 -21.24 -6.40 -7.35
N GLU A 19 -22.44 -6.96 -7.53
CA GLU A 19 -23.05 -7.12 -8.87
C GLU A 19 -23.44 -5.78 -9.50
N LYS A 20 -24.01 -4.87 -8.72
CA LYS A 20 -24.46 -3.54 -9.15
C LYS A 20 -23.36 -2.50 -9.23
N CYS A 21 -22.17 -2.77 -8.64
CA CYS A 21 -21.04 -1.86 -8.67
C CYS A 21 -20.73 -1.47 -10.14
N ARG A 22 -20.70 -0.19 -10.41
CA ARG A 22 -20.41 0.32 -11.76
C ARG A 22 -18.93 0.14 -12.07
N GLN A 23 -18.64 -0.14 -13.31
CA GLN A 23 -17.28 -0.16 -13.81
C GLN A 23 -16.83 1.28 -14.03
N GLN A 24 -15.96 1.78 -13.15
CA GLN A 24 -15.26 3.04 -13.40
C GLN A 24 -14.11 2.78 -14.38
N ALA A 25 -13.85 3.72 -15.28
CA ALA A 25 -12.69 3.65 -16.15
C ALA A 25 -11.44 4.12 -15.36
N PHE A 26 -10.57 3.19 -15.04
CA PHE A 26 -9.22 3.49 -14.55
C PHE A 26 -8.27 3.55 -15.74
N ARG A 27 -7.36 4.52 -15.74
CA ARG A 27 -6.31 4.64 -16.75
C ARG A 27 -4.98 4.96 -16.08
N ALA A 28 -3.89 4.57 -16.71
CA ALA A 28 -2.57 5.02 -16.30
C ALA A 28 -2.50 6.55 -16.49
N VAL A 29 -2.11 7.24 -15.43
CA VAL A 29 -1.89 8.71 -15.45
C VAL A 29 -0.42 9.03 -15.31
N TYR A 30 0.33 8.23 -14.53
CA TYR A 30 1.77 8.35 -14.36
C TYR A 30 2.45 6.99 -14.51
N GLN A 31 3.64 7.00 -15.08
CA GLN A 31 4.56 5.86 -15.14
C GLN A 31 5.88 6.25 -14.48
N TYR A 32 6.35 5.41 -13.56
CA TYR A 32 7.65 5.53 -12.89
C TYR A 32 8.51 4.33 -13.25
N GLY A 33 9.76 4.58 -13.71
CA GLY A 33 10.66 3.52 -14.17
C GLY A 33 10.20 2.84 -15.47
N ASP A 34 10.48 1.55 -15.63
CA ASP A 34 10.24 0.78 -16.87
C ASP A 34 8.75 0.50 -17.09
N ASP A 35 8.30 0.58 -18.35
CA ASP A 35 6.90 0.41 -18.78
C ASP A 35 6.37 -1.02 -18.57
N ASP A 36 7.22 -2.04 -18.61
CA ASP A 36 6.82 -3.46 -18.61
C ASP A 36 6.74 -4.12 -17.22
N SER A 37 6.81 -3.35 -16.14
CA SER A 37 6.82 -3.91 -14.79
C SER A 37 5.54 -4.66 -14.43
N GLY A 38 4.39 -4.19 -14.94
CA GLY A 38 3.06 -4.67 -14.59
C GLY A 38 2.70 -4.47 -13.12
N ASN A 39 3.40 -3.55 -12.42
CA ASN A 39 3.09 -3.12 -11.06
C ASN A 39 2.15 -1.93 -11.10
N ILE A 40 1.16 -1.91 -10.21
CA ILE A 40 0.10 -0.90 -10.22
C ILE A 40 -0.09 -0.30 -8.83
N VAL A 41 -0.16 1.03 -8.77
CA VAL A 41 -0.67 1.81 -7.66
C VAL A 41 -1.94 2.51 -8.14
N SER A 42 -3.10 2.19 -7.58
CA SER A 42 -4.37 2.78 -8.01
C SER A 42 -4.94 3.72 -6.96
N GLU A 43 -5.53 4.82 -7.43
CA GLU A 43 -6.33 5.75 -6.63
C GLU A 43 -7.81 5.63 -7.00
N GLY A 44 -8.65 5.31 -6.01
CA GLY A 44 -10.09 5.22 -6.20
C GLY A 44 -10.76 4.20 -5.29
N ASP A 45 -12.07 3.99 -5.48
CA ASP A 45 -12.78 2.94 -4.74
C ASP A 45 -12.23 1.56 -5.11
N ASN A 46 -11.88 0.81 -4.09
CA ASN A 46 -11.22 -0.48 -4.28
C ASN A 46 -12.14 -1.58 -4.83
N LEU A 47 -13.46 -1.49 -4.62
CA LEU A 47 -14.42 -2.42 -5.23
C LEU A 47 -14.54 -2.17 -6.73
N GLU A 48 -14.63 -0.89 -7.13
CA GLU A 48 -14.65 -0.48 -8.54
C GLU A 48 -13.35 -0.87 -9.24
N PHE A 49 -12.20 -0.64 -8.59
CA PHE A 49 -10.90 -1.03 -9.13
C PHE A 49 -10.76 -2.56 -9.26
N MET A 50 -11.17 -3.34 -8.26
CA MET A 50 -11.17 -4.80 -8.36
C MET A 50 -12.08 -5.31 -9.49
N LYS A 51 -13.23 -4.67 -9.71
CA LYS A 51 -14.08 -5.00 -10.88
C LYS A 51 -13.38 -4.67 -12.20
N PHE A 52 -12.74 -3.50 -12.30
CA PHE A 52 -11.94 -3.13 -13.47
C PHE A 52 -10.83 -4.16 -13.74
N LEU A 53 -10.11 -4.60 -12.71
CA LEU A 53 -9.11 -5.67 -12.85
C LEU A 53 -9.71 -6.98 -13.39
N ILE A 54 -10.90 -7.36 -12.92
CA ILE A 54 -11.56 -8.60 -13.31
C ILE A 54 -12.11 -8.53 -14.74
N GLU A 55 -12.80 -7.43 -15.07
CA GLU A 55 -13.64 -7.32 -16.28
C GLU A 55 -12.88 -6.69 -17.47
N THR A 56 -11.92 -5.81 -17.19
CA THR A 56 -11.16 -5.09 -18.22
C THR A 56 -9.74 -5.62 -18.41
N MET A 57 -9.04 -5.90 -17.31
CA MET A 57 -7.64 -6.32 -17.35
C MET A 57 -7.46 -7.86 -17.36
N ASP A 58 -8.54 -8.62 -17.40
CA ASP A 58 -8.54 -10.11 -17.37
C ASP A 58 -7.74 -10.70 -16.20
N MET A 59 -7.79 -10.04 -15.03
CA MET A 59 -7.04 -10.46 -13.83
C MET A 59 -7.76 -11.50 -12.97
N LYS A 60 -8.92 -12.00 -13.41
CA LYS A 60 -9.64 -13.06 -12.69
C LYS A 60 -8.77 -14.30 -12.51
N GLY A 61 -8.54 -14.69 -11.26
CA GLY A 61 -7.73 -15.88 -10.93
C GLY A 61 -6.23 -15.71 -11.20
N ARG A 62 -5.69 -14.48 -11.15
CA ARG A 62 -4.28 -14.20 -11.46
C ARG A 62 -3.45 -13.69 -10.29
N ILE A 63 -4.05 -13.31 -9.17
CA ILE A 63 -3.33 -12.80 -8.00
C ILE A 63 -3.00 -13.96 -7.07
N ASN A 64 -1.75 -14.08 -6.66
CA ASN A 64 -1.24 -15.19 -5.85
C ASN A 64 -1.45 -14.95 -4.36
N LEU A 65 -1.28 -13.70 -3.90
CA LEU A 65 -1.44 -13.32 -2.51
C LEU A 65 -2.19 -11.99 -2.42
N ILE A 66 -3.20 -11.95 -1.56
CA ILE A 66 -3.86 -10.71 -1.17
C ILE A 66 -3.68 -10.54 0.34
N TYR A 67 -3.14 -9.40 0.75
CA TYR A 67 -3.13 -8.93 2.12
C TYR A 67 -3.95 -7.65 2.19
N VAL A 68 -4.79 -7.52 3.21
CA VAL A 68 -5.56 -6.30 3.43
C VAL A 68 -5.58 -5.93 4.90
N ASP A 69 -5.48 -4.61 5.12
CA ASP A 69 -5.52 -3.94 6.42
C ASP A 69 -6.64 -2.88 6.40
N PRO A 70 -7.93 -3.32 6.34
CA PRO A 70 -9.07 -2.39 6.26
C PRO A 70 -9.22 -1.59 7.55
N PRO A 71 -10.03 -0.51 7.58
CA PRO A 71 -10.40 0.14 8.84
C PRO A 71 -10.90 -0.88 9.87
N PHE A 72 -10.60 -0.67 11.17
CA PHE A 72 -10.90 -1.66 12.24
C PHE A 72 -12.19 -1.41 12.98
N PHE A 73 -13.04 -0.53 12.48
CA PHE A 73 -14.27 -0.12 13.18
C PHE A 73 -13.99 0.59 14.52
N THR A 74 -12.94 1.39 14.57
CA THR A 74 -12.51 2.10 15.79
C THR A 74 -13.32 3.35 16.10
N LYS A 75 -14.13 3.84 15.15
CA LYS A 75 -14.90 5.09 15.19
C LYS A 75 -14.05 6.36 15.29
N LEU A 76 -12.78 6.27 14.92
CA LEU A 76 -11.81 7.36 14.95
C LEU A 76 -11.63 8.01 13.57
N ARG A 77 -11.01 9.19 13.57
CA ARG A 77 -10.40 9.80 12.39
C ARG A 77 -8.90 9.63 12.50
N TYR A 78 -8.27 9.25 11.41
CA TYR A 78 -6.83 9.05 11.34
C TYR A 78 -6.19 10.13 10.49
N GLU A 79 -5.02 10.59 10.94
CA GLU A 79 -4.26 11.64 10.30
C GLU A 79 -2.86 11.13 10.00
N ALA A 80 -2.27 11.61 8.91
CA ALA A 80 -0.85 11.47 8.67
C ALA A 80 -0.13 12.75 9.10
N VAL A 81 1.08 12.58 9.58
CA VAL A 81 1.93 13.69 10.00
C VAL A 81 3.07 13.85 9.00
N VAL A 82 3.03 14.94 8.25
CA VAL A 82 4.10 15.31 7.32
C VAL A 82 4.97 16.36 8.00
N LYS A 83 6.27 16.07 8.11
CA LYS A 83 7.25 17.02 8.65
C LYS A 83 7.70 17.95 7.54
N MET A 84 7.56 19.27 7.75
CA MET A 84 8.05 20.29 6.82
C MET A 84 9.51 20.60 7.13
N PRO A 85 10.43 20.41 6.17
CA PRO A 85 11.85 20.63 6.42
C PRO A 85 12.23 22.08 6.72
N ALA A 86 11.56 23.02 6.06
CA ALA A 86 11.91 24.45 6.16
C ALA A 86 11.54 25.07 7.52
N THR A 87 10.43 24.64 8.13
CA THR A 87 9.91 25.25 9.37
C THR A 87 10.04 24.33 10.58
N ASP A 88 10.50 23.09 10.40
CA ASP A 88 10.50 22.02 11.40
C ASP A 88 9.10 21.70 11.99
N GLU A 89 8.05 22.25 11.36
CA GLU A 89 6.66 22.05 11.76
C GLU A 89 6.11 20.69 11.28
N ASN A 90 5.17 20.18 12.05
CA ASN A 90 4.42 18.98 11.67
C ASN A 90 3.04 19.38 11.16
N ILE A 91 2.75 19.11 9.90
CA ILE A 91 1.42 19.30 9.33
C ILE A 91 0.63 18.01 9.47
N SER A 92 -0.50 18.09 10.18
CA SER A 92 -1.46 17.00 10.28
C SER A 92 -2.44 17.05 9.12
N ILE A 93 -2.51 15.96 8.34
CA ILE A 93 -3.35 15.84 7.15
C ILE A 93 -4.32 14.67 7.38
N PRO A 94 -5.64 14.86 7.17
CA PRO A 94 -6.59 13.76 7.26
C PRO A 94 -6.21 12.62 6.30
N ALA A 95 -6.05 11.41 6.84
CA ALA A 95 -5.75 10.20 6.08
C ALA A 95 -7.05 9.47 5.70
N TYR A 96 -7.81 9.01 6.70
CA TYR A 96 -9.11 8.39 6.48
C TYR A 96 -9.99 8.49 7.74
N THR A 97 -11.28 8.20 7.57
CA THR A 97 -12.24 8.11 8.68
C THR A 97 -12.74 6.68 8.81
N ASP A 98 -12.78 6.19 10.06
CA ASP A 98 -13.30 4.87 10.41
C ASP A 98 -14.64 5.01 11.16
N LYS A 99 -15.51 5.88 10.62
CA LYS A 99 -16.87 6.12 11.16
C LYS A 99 -17.92 5.57 10.21
N TRP A 100 -18.87 4.83 10.77
CA TRP A 100 -19.90 4.11 10.06
C TRP A 100 -21.26 4.49 10.67
N GLU A 101 -22.14 5.13 9.89
CA GLU A 101 -23.38 5.72 10.37
C GLU A 101 -24.38 4.64 10.81
N GLU A 102 -24.49 3.55 10.03
CA GLU A 102 -25.35 2.41 10.34
C GLU A 102 -24.66 1.35 11.23
N GLY A 103 -23.45 1.63 11.68
CA GLY A 103 -22.70 0.79 12.62
C GLY A 103 -22.04 -0.44 12.00
N GLU A 104 -21.93 -1.52 12.80
CA GLU A 104 -21.19 -2.73 12.43
C GLU A 104 -21.70 -3.41 11.17
N ALA A 105 -23.01 -3.34 10.90
CA ALA A 105 -23.60 -4.00 9.73
C ALA A 105 -23.15 -3.34 8.41
N GLU A 106 -23.11 -2.01 8.39
CA GLU A 106 -22.61 -1.24 7.23
C GLU A 106 -21.13 -1.57 6.94
N TYR A 107 -20.30 -1.54 7.98
CA TYR A 107 -18.88 -1.91 7.86
C TYR A 107 -18.71 -3.32 7.31
N LEU A 108 -19.43 -4.29 7.88
CA LEU A 108 -19.31 -5.70 7.46
C LEU A 108 -19.83 -5.91 6.03
N ARG A 109 -20.87 -5.18 5.59
CA ARG A 109 -21.37 -5.21 4.21
C ARG A 109 -20.29 -4.69 3.24
N MET A 110 -19.71 -3.52 3.54
CA MET A 110 -18.61 -2.94 2.77
C MET A 110 -17.43 -3.92 2.65
N LEU A 111 -16.98 -4.49 3.75
CA LEU A 111 -15.86 -5.43 3.72
C LEU A 111 -16.22 -6.72 2.97
N CYS A 112 -17.44 -7.24 3.14
CA CYS A 112 -17.92 -8.46 2.51
C CYS A 112 -17.94 -8.34 0.98
N SER A 113 -18.43 -7.26 0.39
CA SER A 113 -18.42 -7.04 -1.07
C SER A 113 -17.00 -7.05 -1.65
N ARG A 114 -16.03 -6.49 -0.93
CA ARG A 114 -14.61 -6.51 -1.31
C ARG A 114 -14.00 -7.91 -1.19
N LEU A 115 -14.31 -8.66 -0.14
CA LEU A 115 -13.84 -10.05 0.04
C LEU A 115 -14.37 -10.97 -1.08
N ILE A 116 -15.60 -10.75 -1.56
CA ILE A 116 -16.17 -11.46 -2.72
C ILE A 116 -15.34 -11.19 -3.98
N ALA A 117 -14.98 -9.92 -4.24
CA ALA A 117 -14.14 -9.54 -5.37
C ALA A 117 -12.71 -10.15 -5.25
N MET A 118 -12.09 -10.05 -4.08
CA MET A 118 -10.77 -10.60 -3.79
C MET A 118 -10.70 -12.11 -4.06
N LYS A 119 -11.73 -12.87 -3.64
CA LYS A 119 -11.80 -14.31 -3.93
C LYS A 119 -11.79 -14.61 -5.43
N LYS A 120 -12.42 -13.75 -6.26
CA LYS A 120 -12.42 -13.91 -7.72
C LYS A 120 -11.05 -13.63 -8.33
N LEU A 121 -10.32 -12.66 -7.80
CA LEU A 121 -8.97 -12.29 -8.25
C LEU A 121 -7.90 -13.35 -7.93
N LEU A 122 -8.03 -14.05 -6.79
CA LEU A 122 -7.05 -15.04 -6.36
C LEU A 122 -6.91 -16.20 -7.35
N THR A 123 -5.67 -16.69 -7.54
CA THR A 123 -5.36 -17.97 -8.21
C THR A 123 -5.96 -19.15 -7.43
N LYS A 124 -5.98 -20.34 -8.02
CA LYS A 124 -6.47 -21.53 -7.32
C LYS A 124 -5.64 -21.91 -6.09
N ASP A 125 -4.34 -21.64 -6.13
CA ASP A 125 -3.37 -21.85 -5.05
C ASP A 125 -3.09 -20.59 -4.24
N GLY A 126 -3.84 -19.51 -4.48
CA GLY A 126 -3.66 -18.22 -3.84
C GLY A 126 -4.21 -18.12 -2.42
N CYS A 127 -3.70 -17.14 -1.69
CA CYS A 127 -3.97 -16.91 -0.27
C CYS A 127 -4.52 -15.51 -0.01
N LEU A 128 -5.39 -15.39 0.99
CA LEU A 128 -5.89 -14.15 1.55
C LEU A 128 -5.45 -14.00 2.99
N TRP A 129 -4.97 -12.81 3.33
CA TRP A 129 -4.64 -12.38 4.68
C TRP A 129 -5.46 -11.14 5.04
N VAL A 130 -6.28 -11.22 6.07
CA VAL A 130 -7.09 -10.09 6.56
C VAL A 130 -6.60 -9.71 7.95
N HIS A 131 -6.04 -8.52 8.07
CA HIS A 131 -5.49 -7.97 9.30
C HIS A 131 -6.55 -7.12 10.00
N LEU A 132 -6.85 -7.43 11.23
CA LEU A 132 -7.88 -6.76 12.04
C LEU A 132 -7.47 -6.76 13.51
N ASP A 133 -8.11 -5.90 14.28
CA ASP A 133 -8.03 -5.96 15.73
C ASP A 133 -9.28 -6.61 16.37
N TRP A 134 -9.35 -6.57 17.67
CA TRP A 134 -10.41 -7.19 18.49
C TRP A 134 -11.80 -6.60 18.27
N HIS A 135 -11.94 -5.39 17.66
CA HIS A 135 -13.26 -4.76 17.47
C HIS A 135 -14.15 -5.57 16.52
N ILE A 136 -13.57 -6.09 15.44
CA ILE A 136 -14.38 -6.64 14.35
C ILE A 136 -13.89 -8.01 13.82
N SER A 137 -12.70 -8.48 14.22
CA SER A 137 -12.09 -9.71 13.69
C SER A 137 -13.02 -10.94 13.80
N HIS A 138 -13.74 -11.09 14.89
CA HIS A 138 -14.60 -12.25 15.13
C HIS A 138 -15.78 -12.33 14.14
N TYR A 139 -16.42 -11.20 13.83
CA TYR A 139 -17.50 -11.14 12.85
C TYR A 139 -16.98 -11.30 11.42
N THR A 140 -15.82 -10.72 11.13
CA THR A 140 -15.16 -10.91 9.83
C THR A 140 -14.77 -12.37 9.59
N LYS A 141 -14.34 -13.10 10.63
CA LYS A 141 -14.06 -14.53 10.55
C LYS A 141 -15.28 -15.34 10.09
N ILE A 142 -16.48 -15.00 10.60
CA ILE A 142 -17.72 -15.64 10.19
C ILE A 142 -18.03 -15.36 8.71
N LEU A 143 -17.89 -14.11 8.25
CA LEU A 143 -18.07 -13.76 6.84
C LEU A 143 -17.06 -14.48 5.93
N LEU A 144 -15.81 -14.59 6.35
CA LEU A 144 -14.78 -15.33 5.60
C LEU A 144 -15.10 -16.83 5.50
N ASP A 145 -15.65 -17.43 6.54
CA ASP A 145 -16.11 -18.83 6.49
C ASP A 145 -17.22 -19.03 5.46
N GLU A 146 -18.17 -18.09 5.35
CA GLU A 146 -19.23 -18.16 4.35
C GLU A 146 -18.71 -17.91 2.92
N ILE A 147 -17.80 -16.93 2.75
CA ILE A 147 -17.28 -16.56 1.44
C ILE A 147 -16.25 -17.59 0.94
N PHE A 148 -15.24 -17.92 1.73
CA PHE A 148 -14.13 -18.80 1.33
C PHE A 148 -14.40 -20.26 1.59
N GLY A 149 -15.30 -20.57 2.53
CA GLY A 149 -15.58 -21.89 3.07
C GLY A 149 -14.76 -22.16 4.33
N HIS A 150 -15.43 -22.58 5.40
CA HIS A 150 -14.81 -22.90 6.70
C HIS A 150 -13.56 -23.79 6.58
N ASN A 151 -13.61 -24.77 5.68
CA ASN A 151 -12.50 -25.69 5.47
C ASN A 151 -11.25 -25.06 4.85
N ASN A 152 -11.33 -23.85 4.29
CA ASN A 152 -10.20 -23.12 3.70
C ASN A 152 -9.56 -22.12 4.68
N PHE A 153 -10.03 -22.07 5.92
CA PHE A 153 -9.32 -21.42 7.01
C PHE A 153 -8.02 -22.16 7.30
N VAL A 154 -6.90 -21.44 7.31
CA VAL A 154 -5.55 -22.00 7.50
C VAL A 154 -5.07 -21.73 8.91
N ASN A 155 -4.94 -20.44 9.27
CA ASN A 155 -4.50 -20.00 10.61
C ASN A 155 -5.17 -18.71 11.04
N GLU A 156 -5.24 -18.51 12.35
CA GLU A 156 -5.31 -17.23 13.01
C GLU A 156 -3.92 -16.91 13.56
N ILE A 157 -3.32 -15.79 13.10
CA ILE A 157 -2.03 -15.34 13.62
C ILE A 157 -2.27 -14.22 14.62
N VAL A 158 -1.71 -14.37 15.80
CA VAL A 158 -1.70 -13.33 16.84
C VAL A 158 -0.39 -12.55 16.70
N TRP A 159 -0.48 -11.35 16.13
CA TRP A 159 0.67 -10.45 16.02
C TRP A 159 0.76 -9.58 17.26
N THR A 160 1.82 -9.77 18.06
CA THR A 160 2.07 -9.06 19.32
C THR A 160 3.14 -7.98 19.13
N TYR A 161 2.97 -6.87 19.86
CA TYR A 161 3.88 -5.72 19.82
C TYR A 161 3.99 -5.04 21.19
N LYS A 162 5.13 -4.34 21.45
CA LYS A 162 5.41 -3.70 22.74
C LYS A 162 4.74 -2.35 22.93
N SER A 163 4.42 -1.65 21.84
CA SER A 163 3.84 -0.30 21.87
C SER A 163 2.38 -0.29 22.34
N GLY A 164 1.85 0.90 22.58
CA GLY A 164 0.47 1.12 22.99
C GLY A 164 0.31 1.37 24.49
N GLY A 165 -0.86 1.86 24.88
CA GLY A 165 -1.18 2.31 26.22
C GLY A 165 -1.22 1.20 27.29
N SER A 166 -1.30 1.60 28.54
CA SER A 166 -1.63 0.73 29.66
C SER A 166 -3.03 1.05 30.18
N SER A 167 -3.69 0.09 30.81
CA SER A 167 -5.01 0.27 31.39
C SER A 167 -5.03 -0.18 32.85
N LYS A 168 -5.80 0.55 33.67
CA LYS A 168 -6.04 0.18 35.09
C LYS A 168 -7.28 -0.69 35.28
N ARG A 169 -8.14 -0.85 34.22
CA ARG A 169 -9.44 -1.55 34.32
C ARG A 169 -9.50 -2.86 33.56
N HIS A 170 -8.55 -3.10 32.61
CA HIS A 170 -8.46 -4.31 31.81
C HIS A 170 -7.00 -4.57 31.43
N PHE A 171 -6.71 -5.76 30.94
CA PHE A 171 -5.39 -6.05 30.36
C PHE A 171 -5.10 -5.16 29.17
N SER A 172 -3.84 -4.71 29.05
CA SER A 172 -3.41 -3.88 27.92
C SER A 172 -3.50 -4.68 26.63
N ARG A 173 -4.16 -4.10 25.61
CA ARG A 173 -4.31 -4.70 24.28
C ARG A 173 -3.01 -4.51 23.52
N LYS A 174 -2.32 -5.60 23.22
CA LYS A 174 -0.96 -5.63 22.68
C LYS A 174 -0.85 -6.59 21.51
N HIS A 175 -1.95 -6.85 20.82
CA HIS A 175 -1.96 -7.69 19.63
C HIS A 175 -3.06 -7.29 18.68
N ASP A 176 -2.82 -7.60 17.41
CA ASP A 176 -3.80 -7.67 16.35
C ASP A 176 -3.90 -9.11 15.83
N THR A 177 -4.93 -9.39 15.06
CA THR A 177 -5.23 -10.70 14.50
C THR A 177 -5.10 -10.67 12.99
N LEU A 178 -4.38 -11.63 12.41
CA LEU A 178 -4.37 -11.86 10.97
C LEU A 178 -5.07 -13.17 10.65
N LEU A 179 -6.18 -13.09 9.91
CA LEU A 179 -6.95 -14.25 9.47
C LEU A 179 -6.39 -14.74 8.13
N PHE A 180 -5.85 -15.94 8.12
CA PHE A 180 -5.25 -16.54 6.95
C PHE A 180 -6.19 -17.57 6.32
N TYR A 181 -6.59 -17.30 5.08
CA TYR A 181 -7.42 -18.18 4.26
C TYR A 181 -6.72 -18.55 2.95
N SER A 182 -6.95 -19.76 2.48
CA SER A 182 -6.60 -20.18 1.13
C SER A 182 -7.84 -20.14 0.23
N LYS A 183 -7.66 -19.99 -1.08
CA LYS A 183 -8.79 -20.10 -2.02
C LYS A 183 -9.29 -21.52 -2.17
N THR A 184 -8.37 -22.49 -2.16
CA THR A 184 -8.67 -23.94 -2.22
C THR A 184 -7.76 -24.71 -1.27
N LYS A 185 -7.99 -26.01 -1.13
CA LYS A 185 -7.09 -26.88 -0.33
C LYS A 185 -5.67 -26.99 -0.88
N GLN A 186 -5.45 -26.66 -2.15
CA GLN A 186 -4.17 -26.72 -2.83
C GLN A 186 -3.57 -25.31 -2.89
N TYR A 187 -3.06 -24.83 -1.76
CA TYR A 187 -2.43 -23.51 -1.69
C TYR A 187 -0.91 -23.63 -1.54
N TYR A 188 -0.20 -22.59 -1.98
CA TYR A 188 1.23 -22.51 -1.79
C TYR A 188 1.54 -22.08 -0.36
N PHE A 189 2.40 -22.83 0.32
CA PHE A 189 2.91 -22.49 1.64
C PHE A 189 4.33 -23.00 1.83
N LYS A 190 5.26 -22.11 2.17
CA LYS A 190 6.65 -22.40 2.53
C LYS A 190 6.84 -22.21 4.03
N PRO A 191 7.00 -23.29 4.80
CA PRO A 191 7.23 -23.19 6.24
C PRO A 191 8.49 -22.38 6.56
N GLN A 192 8.38 -21.39 7.43
CA GLN A 192 9.51 -20.68 7.99
C GLN A 192 9.97 -21.31 9.29
N LYS A 193 11.23 -21.07 9.65
CA LYS A 193 11.84 -21.58 10.87
C LYS A 193 12.10 -20.46 11.87
N GLU A 194 11.97 -20.78 13.14
CA GLU A 194 12.35 -19.91 14.25
C GLU A 194 13.27 -20.63 15.23
N LYS A 195 14.08 -19.86 15.98
CA LYS A 195 14.92 -20.40 17.04
C LYS A 195 14.07 -20.82 18.23
N SER A 196 14.19 -22.07 18.65
CA SER A 196 13.64 -22.58 19.89
C SER A 196 14.80 -22.89 20.84
N TYR A 197 15.01 -21.99 21.81
CA TYR A 197 16.10 -22.19 22.77
C TYR A 197 15.81 -23.38 23.67
N ASN A 198 16.85 -24.19 23.88
CA ASN A 198 16.82 -25.34 24.75
C ASN A 198 16.62 -24.89 26.21
N ARG A 199 15.92 -25.70 26.99
CA ARG A 199 15.71 -25.40 28.41
C ARG A 199 17.06 -25.30 29.12
N GLY A 200 17.30 -24.19 29.81
CA GLY A 200 18.58 -23.92 30.48
C GLY A 200 19.72 -23.56 29.53
N PHE A 201 19.42 -23.29 28.26
CA PHE A 201 20.38 -22.86 27.22
C PHE A 201 21.55 -23.83 26.98
N LYS A 202 21.39 -25.12 27.30
CA LYS A 202 22.38 -26.18 27.18
C LYS A 202 22.05 -27.12 26.01
N PRO A 203 23.02 -27.83 25.44
CA PRO A 203 22.74 -28.79 24.37
C PRO A 203 21.96 -29.99 24.96
N TYR A 204 21.04 -30.54 24.15
CA TYR A 204 20.29 -31.74 24.49
C TYR A 204 20.94 -33.01 23.96
N HIS A 205 21.71 -32.91 22.85
CA HIS A 205 22.32 -34.04 22.14
C HIS A 205 21.31 -35.12 21.69
N PHE A 206 20.08 -34.71 21.31
CA PHE A 206 19.11 -35.66 20.79
C PHE A 206 19.54 -36.20 19.43
N LYS A 207 19.49 -37.51 19.27
CA LYS A 207 19.85 -38.18 18.00
C LYS A 207 18.94 -37.70 16.87
N GLY A 208 19.54 -37.23 15.80
CA GLY A 208 18.82 -36.77 14.59
C GLY A 208 18.27 -35.34 14.68
N VAL A 209 18.54 -34.61 15.75
CA VAL A 209 18.18 -33.20 15.89
C VAL A 209 19.45 -32.36 15.75
N GLU A 210 19.46 -31.47 14.77
CA GLU A 210 20.55 -30.50 14.60
C GLU A 210 20.38 -29.35 15.61
N GLU A 211 21.41 -29.08 16.37
CA GLU A 211 21.45 -28.03 17.39
C GLU A 211 22.45 -26.96 17.00
N PHE A 212 22.12 -25.73 17.32
CA PHE A 212 22.93 -24.54 17.07
C PHE A 212 23.18 -23.80 18.38
N CYS A 213 24.22 -22.97 18.42
CA CYS A 213 24.55 -22.16 19.59
C CYS A 213 24.82 -20.72 19.14
N ASP A 214 24.31 -19.75 19.87
CA ASP A 214 24.65 -18.33 19.74
C ASP A 214 24.95 -17.72 21.13
N ASP A 215 25.07 -16.38 21.21
CA ASP A 215 25.38 -15.67 22.46
C ASP A 215 24.34 -15.88 23.56
N THR A 216 23.10 -16.25 23.21
CA THR A 216 22.03 -16.58 24.16
C THR A 216 22.14 -18.01 24.69
N GLY A 217 22.59 -18.94 23.85
CA GLY A 217 22.76 -20.35 24.17
C GLY A 217 22.35 -21.31 23.07
N TRP A 218 22.14 -22.57 23.44
CA TRP A 218 21.81 -23.62 22.50
C TRP A 218 20.32 -23.60 22.10
N TYR A 219 20.05 -23.78 20.81
CA TYR A 219 18.70 -23.81 20.23
C TYR A 219 18.60 -24.82 19.08
N THR A 220 17.38 -25.14 18.74
CA THR A 220 17.00 -25.87 17.53
C THR A 220 16.14 -24.99 16.62
N LEU A 221 16.13 -25.29 15.32
CA LEU A 221 15.22 -24.65 14.37
C LEU A 221 13.90 -25.41 14.28
N VAL A 222 12.83 -24.79 14.73
CA VAL A 222 11.46 -25.37 14.67
C VAL A 222 10.61 -24.60 13.66
N ASN A 223 9.51 -25.20 13.20
CA ASN A 223 8.54 -24.47 12.38
C ASN A 223 8.00 -23.29 13.21
N MET A 224 7.90 -22.13 12.56
CA MET A 224 7.38 -20.91 13.19
C MET A 224 5.95 -21.11 13.70
N LYS A 225 5.67 -20.55 14.87
CA LYS A 225 4.36 -20.60 15.51
C LYS A 225 3.44 -19.50 14.97
N ASP A 226 2.19 -19.55 15.36
CA ASP A 226 1.12 -18.62 15.01
C ASP A 226 1.05 -17.37 15.92
N VAL A 227 1.94 -17.25 16.90
CA VAL A 227 2.12 -16.04 17.70
C VAL A 227 3.39 -15.33 17.28
N TRP A 228 3.24 -14.16 16.62
CA TRP A 228 4.36 -13.41 16.07
C TRP A 228 4.66 -12.18 16.91
N ASN A 229 5.90 -12.07 17.37
CA ASN A 229 6.36 -10.89 18.09
C ASN A 229 7.21 -10.03 17.15
N ILE A 230 6.60 -8.98 16.58
CA ILE A 230 7.22 -8.02 15.68
C ILE A 230 6.85 -6.63 16.15
N ASP A 231 7.83 -5.79 16.46
CA ASP A 231 7.54 -4.43 16.92
C ASP A 231 6.91 -3.57 15.80
N MET A 232 6.04 -2.67 16.18
CA MET A 232 5.48 -1.65 15.27
C MET A 232 6.59 -0.72 14.77
N VAL A 233 6.33 0.00 13.67
CA VAL A 233 7.26 0.98 13.13
C VAL A 233 7.59 2.05 14.18
N GLY A 234 8.86 2.08 14.60
CA GLY A 234 9.35 3.04 15.59
C GLY A 234 9.31 4.48 15.09
N ARG A 235 9.24 5.45 16.00
CA ARG A 235 9.20 6.88 15.63
C ARG A 235 10.43 7.36 14.86
N THR A 236 11.57 6.71 15.07
CA THR A 236 12.88 7.01 14.44
C THR A 236 13.25 6.01 13.34
N SER A 237 12.36 5.09 13.00
CA SER A 237 12.62 4.08 11.96
C SER A 237 12.76 4.73 10.58
N ALA A 238 13.74 4.27 9.80
CA ALA A 238 13.95 4.73 8.42
C ALA A 238 12.77 4.37 7.49
N GLU A 239 12.02 3.31 7.79
CA GLU A 239 10.83 2.93 6.99
C GLU A 239 9.59 3.78 7.28
N ARG A 240 9.65 4.68 8.29
CA ARG A 240 8.51 5.48 8.71
C ARG A 240 8.15 6.55 7.66
N THR A 241 6.95 6.44 7.11
CA THR A 241 6.42 7.40 6.12
C THR A 241 5.69 8.59 6.74
N GLY A 242 5.25 8.47 8.01
CA GLY A 242 4.36 9.44 8.67
C GLY A 242 2.87 9.07 8.59
N TYR A 243 2.51 8.05 7.82
CA TYR A 243 1.12 7.52 7.80
C TYR A 243 0.77 6.87 9.14
N ALA A 244 -0.41 7.19 9.69
CA ALA A 244 -0.76 6.88 11.08
C ALA A 244 -0.75 5.39 11.41
N THR A 245 -1.20 4.55 10.50
CA THR A 245 -1.42 3.11 10.70
C THR A 245 -0.45 2.23 9.92
N GLN A 246 0.71 2.79 9.54
CA GLN A 246 1.73 2.05 8.79
C GLN A 246 2.13 0.76 9.50
N LYS A 247 2.05 -0.36 8.80
CA LYS A 247 2.52 -1.67 9.28
C LYS A 247 4.03 -1.84 9.03
N PRO A 248 4.75 -2.61 9.86
CA PRO A 248 6.18 -2.85 9.64
C PRO A 248 6.41 -3.79 8.44
N GLU A 249 7.43 -3.48 7.62
CA GLU A 249 7.83 -4.34 6.50
C GLU A 249 8.15 -5.77 6.95
N ALA A 250 8.70 -5.94 8.14
CA ALA A 250 9.03 -7.26 8.69
C ALA A 250 7.80 -8.19 8.79
N LEU A 251 6.61 -7.64 9.07
CA LEU A 251 5.36 -8.39 9.09
C LEU A 251 5.01 -8.88 7.68
N LEU A 252 5.04 -7.96 6.70
CA LEU A 252 4.69 -8.28 5.31
C LEU A 252 5.70 -9.23 4.66
N LYS A 253 6.99 -9.06 4.95
CA LYS A 253 8.04 -10.00 4.49
C LYS A 253 7.74 -11.43 4.94
N ARG A 254 7.37 -11.63 6.20
CA ARG A 254 7.03 -12.96 6.73
C ARG A 254 5.85 -13.59 5.99
N ILE A 255 4.82 -12.81 5.68
CA ILE A 255 3.66 -13.26 4.90
C ILE A 255 4.09 -13.62 3.47
N LEU A 256 4.83 -12.71 2.80
CA LEU A 256 5.29 -12.90 1.43
C LEU A 256 6.19 -14.14 1.27
N GLU A 257 7.14 -14.34 2.19
CA GLU A 257 8.04 -15.50 2.20
C GLU A 257 7.29 -16.83 2.33
N SER A 258 6.21 -16.84 3.11
CA SER A 258 5.43 -18.06 3.34
C SER A 258 4.47 -18.37 2.20
N CYS A 259 3.84 -17.34 1.60
CA CYS A 259 2.65 -17.52 0.75
C CYS A 259 2.82 -17.00 -0.68
N SER A 260 4.02 -16.65 -1.11
CA SER A 260 4.31 -16.25 -2.49
C SER A 260 5.70 -16.66 -2.95
N ARG A 261 5.89 -16.77 -4.26
CA ARG A 261 7.16 -17.01 -4.94
C ARG A 261 7.66 -15.72 -5.58
N GLU A 262 8.92 -15.67 -5.97
CA GLU A 262 9.44 -14.59 -6.82
C GLU A 262 8.65 -14.56 -8.14
N GLY A 263 8.33 -13.34 -8.60
CA GLY A 263 7.49 -13.10 -9.78
C GLY A 263 5.97 -13.19 -9.54
N ASP A 264 5.51 -13.74 -8.41
CA ASP A 264 4.10 -13.80 -8.06
C ASP A 264 3.51 -12.38 -7.89
N ILE A 265 2.20 -12.25 -8.16
CA ILE A 265 1.46 -11.00 -7.97
C ILE A 265 0.88 -10.97 -6.56
N CYS A 266 1.28 -9.96 -5.80
CA CYS A 266 0.81 -9.69 -4.46
C CYS A 266 -0.03 -8.40 -4.46
N ALA A 267 -1.22 -8.42 -3.85
CA ALA A 267 -2.11 -7.26 -3.88
C ALA A 267 -2.53 -6.79 -2.48
N ASP A 268 -2.77 -5.46 -2.39
CA ASP A 268 -3.34 -4.80 -1.23
C ASP A 268 -4.36 -3.75 -1.68
N PHE A 269 -5.63 -3.96 -1.34
CA PHE A 269 -6.73 -3.08 -1.73
C PHE A 269 -7.13 -2.07 -0.63
N PHE A 270 -6.32 -1.98 0.43
CA PHE A 270 -6.37 -0.95 1.48
C PHE A 270 -4.93 -0.50 1.77
N ALA A 271 -4.25 -0.01 0.72
CA ALA A 271 -2.80 0.08 0.64
C ALA A 271 -2.16 1.02 1.67
N GLY A 272 -2.86 2.08 2.10
CA GLY A 272 -2.32 3.08 3.00
C GLY A 272 -0.97 3.61 2.50
N SER A 273 0.09 3.42 3.29
CA SER A 273 1.45 3.85 2.92
C SER A 273 2.21 2.87 1.99
N GLY A 274 1.55 1.86 1.44
CA GLY A 274 2.15 0.92 0.48
C GLY A 274 3.16 -0.06 1.07
N THR A 275 2.98 -0.51 2.30
CA THR A 275 3.95 -1.42 2.95
C THR A 275 4.06 -2.76 2.22
N LEU A 276 2.92 -3.33 1.75
CA LEU A 276 2.97 -4.56 0.96
C LEU A 276 3.74 -4.35 -0.33
N ALA A 277 3.45 -3.27 -1.09
CA ALA A 277 4.10 -3.00 -2.37
C ALA A 277 5.61 -2.84 -2.21
N ALA A 278 6.08 -2.09 -1.20
CA ALA A 278 7.50 -1.93 -0.91
C ALA A 278 8.17 -3.26 -0.53
N ALA A 279 7.53 -4.07 0.31
CA ALA A 279 8.06 -5.39 0.67
C ALA A 279 8.07 -6.35 -0.53
N ALA A 280 7.03 -6.35 -1.37
CA ALA A 280 6.93 -7.16 -2.57
C ALA A 280 8.03 -6.79 -3.58
N HIS A 281 8.22 -5.50 -3.85
CA HIS A 281 9.30 -5.00 -4.71
C HIS A 281 10.68 -5.48 -4.24
N LYS A 282 11.02 -5.25 -2.96
CA LYS A 282 12.30 -5.67 -2.36
C LYS A 282 12.55 -7.17 -2.40
N MET A 283 11.50 -7.95 -2.59
CA MET A 283 11.54 -9.42 -2.63
C MET A 283 11.32 -9.99 -4.03
N ASN A 284 11.40 -9.20 -5.09
CA ASN A 284 11.17 -9.58 -6.47
C ASN A 284 9.77 -10.18 -6.73
N ARG A 285 8.74 -9.62 -6.08
CA ARG A 285 7.32 -9.88 -6.37
C ARG A 285 6.73 -8.70 -7.11
N ARG A 286 5.76 -8.97 -7.96
CA ARG A 286 4.92 -7.94 -8.56
C ARG A 286 3.88 -7.49 -7.55
N PHE A 287 3.43 -6.24 -7.67
CA PHE A 287 2.41 -5.71 -6.77
C PHE A 287 1.28 -4.99 -7.51
N ILE A 288 0.08 -5.08 -6.94
CA ILE A 288 -1.09 -4.30 -7.33
C ILE A 288 -1.69 -3.74 -6.04
N THR A 289 -1.74 -2.41 -5.93
CA THR A 289 -2.27 -1.76 -4.73
C THR A 289 -3.33 -0.73 -5.08
N CYS A 290 -4.30 -0.55 -4.19
CA CYS A 290 -5.34 0.46 -4.33
C CYS A 290 -5.66 1.11 -2.98
N ASP A 291 -5.88 2.41 -3.00
CA ASP A 291 -6.42 3.16 -1.86
C ASP A 291 -7.36 4.28 -2.35
N GLY A 292 -8.41 4.57 -1.57
CA GLY A 292 -9.35 5.65 -1.87
C GLY A 292 -8.81 7.04 -1.59
N GLY A 293 -7.70 7.15 -0.87
CA GLY A 293 -7.13 8.41 -0.41
C GLY A 293 -5.94 8.88 -1.26
N ARG A 294 -6.00 10.12 -1.78
CA ARG A 294 -4.88 10.75 -2.51
C ARG A 294 -3.59 10.77 -1.70
N LEU A 295 -3.70 11.04 -0.40
CA LEU A 295 -2.54 11.05 0.50
C LEU A 295 -1.89 9.66 0.60
N ALA A 296 -2.68 8.59 0.70
CA ALA A 296 -2.19 7.22 0.73
C ALA A 296 -1.45 6.88 -0.58
N THR A 297 -2.10 7.16 -1.72
CA THR A 297 -1.49 6.96 -3.05
C THR A 297 -0.19 7.73 -3.21
N TYR A 298 -0.15 9.01 -2.78
CA TYR A 298 1.08 9.80 -2.79
C TYR A 298 2.18 9.17 -1.91
N MET A 299 1.86 8.78 -0.68
CA MET A 299 2.85 8.18 0.21
C MET A 299 3.38 6.85 -0.31
N CYS A 300 2.51 6.03 -0.91
CA CYS A 300 2.89 4.80 -1.61
C CYS A 300 3.83 5.11 -2.79
N THR A 301 3.43 6.04 -3.68
CA THR A 301 4.23 6.48 -4.83
C THR A 301 5.60 6.98 -4.40
N LYS A 302 5.66 7.90 -3.43
CA LYS A 302 6.91 8.44 -2.90
C LYS A 302 7.85 7.35 -2.38
N ARG A 303 7.31 6.39 -1.62
CA ARG A 303 8.07 5.27 -1.07
C ARG A 303 8.64 4.39 -2.17
N LEU A 304 7.81 3.98 -3.13
CA LEU A 304 8.21 3.12 -4.24
C LEU A 304 9.22 3.81 -5.18
N THR A 305 9.04 5.10 -5.46
CA THR A 305 9.99 5.89 -6.25
C THR A 305 11.33 6.00 -5.51
N GLY A 306 11.33 6.20 -4.18
CA GLY A 306 12.52 6.18 -3.35
C GLY A 306 13.24 4.82 -3.34
N ASP A 307 12.50 3.73 -3.40
CA ASP A 307 13.02 2.36 -3.53
C ASP A 307 13.38 1.99 -5.00
N LYS A 308 13.24 2.93 -5.96
CA LYS A 308 13.50 2.75 -7.41
C LYS A 308 12.65 1.63 -8.04
N ALA A 309 11.43 1.46 -7.59
CA ALA A 309 10.49 0.53 -8.19
C ALA A 309 9.95 1.09 -9.51
N SER A 310 9.66 0.20 -10.46
CA SER A 310 8.93 0.54 -11.70
C SER A 310 7.45 0.19 -11.52
N PHE A 311 6.55 1.15 -11.80
CA PHE A 311 5.10 0.97 -11.63
C PHE A 311 4.30 2.05 -12.35
N GLU A 312 3.04 1.73 -12.63
CA GLU A 312 2.04 2.68 -13.11
C GLU A 312 1.18 3.22 -11.95
N VAL A 313 0.81 4.49 -12.01
CA VAL A 313 -0.25 5.06 -11.18
C VAL A 313 -1.52 5.11 -12.02
N MET A 314 -2.57 4.42 -11.57
CA MET A 314 -3.88 4.42 -12.21
C MET A 314 -4.87 5.26 -11.41
N ALA A 315 -5.60 6.13 -12.09
CA ALA A 315 -6.66 6.96 -11.49
C ALA A 315 -7.78 7.22 -12.51
N GLY A 316 -8.80 7.96 -12.07
CA GLY A 316 -9.76 8.60 -12.99
C GLY A 316 -9.07 9.65 -13.87
N ALA A 317 -9.85 10.36 -14.69
CA ALA A 317 -9.32 11.46 -15.50
C ALA A 317 -8.82 12.58 -14.58
N GLU A 318 -7.61 13.08 -14.84
CA GLU A 318 -7.09 14.29 -14.20
C GLU A 318 -7.25 15.48 -15.15
N ASP A 319 -7.59 16.64 -14.59
CA ASP A 319 -7.66 17.90 -15.36
C ASP A 319 -6.24 18.38 -15.63
N ARG A 320 -6.02 18.93 -16.84
CA ARG A 320 -4.79 19.59 -17.23
C ARG A 320 -4.98 21.09 -17.08
N GLU A 321 -4.00 21.74 -16.46
CA GLU A 321 -4.01 23.18 -16.25
C GLU A 321 -2.95 23.86 -17.13
N ASP A 322 -3.08 25.17 -17.33
CA ASP A 322 -2.04 25.98 -17.97
C ASP A 322 -0.82 26.09 -17.07
N LEU A 323 0.39 26.13 -17.68
CA LEU A 323 1.65 26.27 -16.94
C LEU A 323 1.64 27.58 -16.13
N PRO A 324 1.95 27.55 -14.82
CA PRO A 324 2.08 28.76 -14.02
C PRO A 324 3.20 29.67 -14.55
N ASP A 325 2.99 30.98 -14.55
CA ASP A 325 4.00 31.99 -14.95
C ASP A 325 5.30 31.89 -14.15
N THR A 326 5.27 31.25 -12.98
CA THR A 326 6.41 31.02 -12.09
C THR A 326 7.21 29.75 -12.40
N VAL A 327 6.83 29.00 -13.45
CA VAL A 327 7.64 27.88 -14.00
C VAL A 327 8.26 28.35 -15.30
N ASP A 328 9.58 28.43 -15.34
CA ASP A 328 10.35 28.89 -16.50
C ASP A 328 10.89 27.70 -17.31
N VAL A 329 10.88 27.82 -18.63
CA VAL A 329 11.41 26.81 -19.55
C VAL A 329 12.41 27.48 -20.49
N LYS A 330 13.63 26.96 -20.53
CA LYS A 330 14.74 27.48 -21.36
C LYS A 330 15.29 26.38 -22.26
N TYR A 331 15.62 26.77 -23.48
CA TYR A 331 16.33 25.91 -24.43
C TYR A 331 17.78 26.39 -24.60
N SER A 332 18.72 25.47 -24.57
CA SER A 332 20.13 25.73 -24.86
C SER A 332 20.48 25.17 -26.24
N SER A 333 20.65 26.04 -27.22
CA SER A 333 21.08 25.64 -28.57
C SER A 333 22.50 25.04 -28.62
N HIS A 334 23.29 25.27 -27.55
CA HIS A 334 24.65 24.73 -27.46
C HIS A 334 24.69 23.24 -27.03
N THR A 335 23.79 22.85 -26.11
CA THR A 335 23.70 21.46 -25.62
C THR A 335 22.54 20.70 -26.27
N GLY A 336 21.57 21.38 -26.89
CA GLY A 336 20.35 20.76 -27.39
C GLY A 336 19.39 20.34 -26.28
N GLU A 337 19.56 20.86 -25.07
CA GLU A 337 18.79 20.48 -23.88
C GLU A 337 17.79 21.56 -23.48
N PHE A 338 16.69 21.12 -22.91
CA PHE A 338 15.73 21.98 -22.23
C PHE A 338 15.98 21.95 -20.72
N THR A 339 15.77 23.07 -20.08
CA THR A 339 15.77 23.20 -18.60
C THR A 339 14.41 23.69 -18.17
N VAL A 340 13.76 22.95 -17.28
CA VAL A 340 12.55 23.36 -16.55
C VAL A 340 12.98 23.85 -15.19
N ASP A 341 12.71 25.14 -14.89
CA ASP A 341 12.95 25.77 -13.61
C ASP A 341 11.62 26.04 -12.91
N ALA A 342 11.33 25.24 -11.91
CA ALA A 342 10.15 25.32 -11.07
C ALA A 342 10.47 25.92 -9.68
N GLY A 343 11.67 26.47 -9.47
CA GLY A 343 12.13 26.94 -8.16
C GLY A 343 11.23 28.04 -7.58
N GLU A 344 10.84 29.03 -8.38
CA GLU A 344 9.93 30.08 -7.95
C GLU A 344 8.53 29.55 -7.61
N TYR A 345 7.99 28.67 -8.44
CA TYR A 345 6.70 27.99 -8.18
C TYR A 345 6.73 27.18 -6.88
N ILE A 346 7.77 26.37 -6.68
CA ILE A 346 7.95 25.55 -5.48
C ILE A 346 8.02 26.44 -4.24
N ASN A 347 8.82 27.52 -4.29
CA ASN A 347 9.00 28.43 -3.16
C ASN A 347 7.72 29.22 -2.85
N SER A 348 6.91 29.56 -3.86
CA SER A 348 5.63 30.25 -3.64
C SER A 348 4.60 29.41 -2.88
N LEU A 349 4.75 28.07 -2.89
CA LEU A 349 3.87 27.12 -2.20
C LEU A 349 4.50 26.52 -0.93
N GLU A 350 5.68 27.00 -0.50
CA GLU A 350 6.46 26.36 0.56
C GLU A 350 5.81 26.41 1.94
N GLU A 351 4.85 27.32 2.14
CA GLU A 351 4.11 27.45 3.38
C GLU A 351 2.76 26.71 3.32
N GLY A 352 2.60 25.70 4.18
CA GLY A 352 1.32 25.07 4.43
C GLY A 352 1.04 23.79 3.64
N ARG A 353 -0.26 23.50 3.44
CA ARG A 353 -0.76 22.25 2.87
C ARG A 353 -0.55 22.08 1.37
N GLU A 354 -0.18 23.14 0.68
CA GLU A 354 0.02 23.15 -0.77
C GLU A 354 1.48 22.92 -1.18
N ALA A 355 2.38 22.83 -0.20
CA ALA A 355 3.80 22.63 -0.46
C ALA A 355 4.04 21.42 -1.39
N VAL A 356 4.92 21.63 -2.38
CA VAL A 356 5.29 20.57 -3.33
C VAL A 356 6.10 19.51 -2.62
N ALA A 357 5.64 18.26 -2.71
CA ALA A 357 6.27 17.09 -2.12
C ALA A 357 7.16 16.33 -3.10
N MET A 358 6.78 16.29 -4.37
CA MET A 358 7.58 15.76 -5.47
C MET A 358 7.15 16.40 -6.79
N TRP A 359 8.06 16.45 -7.74
CA TRP A 359 7.75 16.83 -9.10
C TRP A 359 8.62 16.06 -10.09
N SER A 360 8.16 15.99 -11.34
CA SER A 360 8.82 15.21 -12.36
C SER A 360 8.62 15.82 -13.74
N VAL A 361 9.49 15.44 -14.67
CA VAL A 361 9.42 15.83 -16.08
C VAL A 361 9.38 14.57 -16.95
N ASP A 362 8.45 14.57 -17.88
CA ASP A 362 8.44 13.70 -19.05
C ASP A 362 8.94 14.51 -20.24
N TRP A 363 10.15 14.21 -20.70
CA TRP A 363 10.79 14.94 -21.78
C TRP A 363 10.25 14.62 -23.17
N ASN A 364 9.51 13.49 -23.31
CA ASN A 364 8.98 12.99 -24.59
C ASN A 364 7.51 12.60 -24.44
N TYR A 365 6.72 13.56 -23.94
CA TYR A 365 5.31 13.30 -23.67
C TYR A 365 4.52 13.03 -24.96
N ASP A 366 3.77 11.92 -24.98
CA ASP A 366 3.01 11.44 -26.13
C ASP A 366 1.52 11.83 -26.09
N GLY A 367 1.11 12.68 -25.15
CA GLY A 367 -0.27 13.10 -24.96
C GLY A 367 -1.12 12.16 -24.09
N SER A 368 -0.59 11.02 -23.63
CA SER A 368 -1.31 9.99 -22.89
C SER A 368 -0.89 9.91 -21.41
N VAL A 369 0.16 9.18 -21.12
CA VAL A 369 0.66 8.91 -19.77
C VAL A 369 1.91 9.74 -19.50
N HIS A 370 1.98 10.41 -18.34
CA HIS A 370 3.19 11.11 -17.92
C HIS A 370 4.25 10.10 -17.49
N LYS A 371 5.29 9.91 -18.30
CA LYS A 371 6.43 9.04 -17.98
C LYS A 371 7.48 9.84 -17.23
N ALA A 372 7.52 9.71 -15.92
CA ALA A 372 8.40 10.45 -15.04
C ALA A 372 9.87 10.05 -15.26
N ALA A 373 10.52 10.63 -16.29
CA ALA A 373 11.90 10.36 -16.63
C ALA A 373 12.87 10.88 -15.56
N ASP A 374 12.63 12.13 -15.13
CA ASP A 374 13.37 12.75 -14.02
C ASP A 374 12.42 13.12 -12.89
N VAL A 375 12.76 12.73 -11.67
CA VAL A 375 11.92 12.93 -10.48
C VAL A 375 12.70 13.59 -9.36
N GLN A 376 12.13 14.64 -8.79
CA GLN A 376 12.62 15.24 -7.55
C GLN A 376 11.66 14.95 -6.41
N ILE A 377 12.18 14.47 -5.29
CA ILE A 377 11.42 14.15 -4.09
C ILE A 377 11.94 15.05 -2.96
N ARG A 378 11.04 15.75 -2.28
CA ARG A 378 11.39 16.58 -1.12
C ARG A 378 12.00 15.72 -0.01
N ASN A 379 13.17 16.14 0.44
CA ASN A 379 13.91 15.56 1.55
C ASN A 379 14.13 16.59 2.67
N LYS A 380 15.03 16.31 3.61
CA LYS A 380 15.35 17.21 4.73
C LYS A 380 16.04 18.52 4.30
N GLU A 381 16.67 18.53 3.14
CA GLU A 381 17.41 19.68 2.58
C GLU A 381 16.52 20.53 1.67
N GLY A 382 15.30 20.07 1.38
CA GLY A 382 14.35 20.71 0.48
C GLY A 382 14.05 19.86 -0.76
N ILE A 383 13.77 20.53 -1.88
CA ILE A 383 13.53 19.92 -3.18
C ILE A 383 14.23 20.75 -4.26
N ALA A 384 14.94 20.09 -5.17
CA ALA A 384 15.59 20.78 -6.28
C ALA A 384 14.55 21.39 -7.23
N GLY A 385 14.74 22.64 -7.60
CA GLY A 385 13.83 23.41 -8.45
C GLY A 385 14.07 23.25 -9.94
N GLN A 386 15.19 22.63 -10.36
CA GLN A 386 15.56 22.55 -11.77
C GLN A 386 15.81 21.11 -12.22
N LEU A 387 15.35 20.80 -13.43
CA LEU A 387 15.66 19.58 -14.16
C LEU A 387 16.02 19.92 -15.60
N SER A 388 16.95 19.18 -16.20
CA SER A 388 17.39 19.38 -17.59
C SER A 388 17.44 18.06 -18.34
N GLY A 389 17.07 18.10 -19.62
CA GLY A 389 17.11 16.90 -20.47
C GLY A 389 16.86 17.22 -21.94
N ALA A 390 17.14 16.23 -22.78
CA ALA A 390 16.79 16.29 -24.19
C ALA A 390 15.29 16.05 -24.37
N ALA A 391 14.60 16.94 -25.05
CA ALA A 391 13.15 16.88 -25.18
C ALA A 391 12.68 16.62 -26.62
N GLY A 392 11.51 16.01 -26.75
CA GLY A 392 10.76 15.87 -28.00
C GLY A 392 9.90 17.10 -28.30
N GLU A 393 8.79 16.91 -29.01
CA GLU A 393 7.88 18.01 -29.41
C GLU A 393 7.06 18.54 -28.24
N GLU A 394 6.76 17.68 -27.26
CA GLU A 394 6.01 18.02 -26.05
C GLU A 394 6.75 17.55 -24.80
N ILE A 395 6.71 18.38 -23.76
CA ILE A 395 7.19 18.06 -22.40
C ILE A 395 5.97 18.07 -21.50
N SER A 396 5.90 17.12 -20.57
CA SER A 396 4.94 17.18 -19.47
C SER A 396 5.64 17.39 -18.16
N VAL A 397 5.15 18.34 -17.34
CA VAL A 397 5.64 18.63 -15.99
C VAL A 397 4.54 18.30 -15.00
N ALA A 398 4.85 17.49 -14.00
CA ALA A 398 3.88 17.06 -13.00
C ALA A 398 4.35 17.39 -11.58
N PHE A 399 3.46 17.98 -10.79
CA PHE A 399 3.68 18.30 -9.38
C PHE A 399 2.73 17.50 -8.49
N THR A 400 3.24 17.01 -7.38
CA THR A 400 2.44 16.38 -6.33
C THR A 400 2.67 17.12 -5.01
N GLY A 401 1.61 17.65 -4.44
CA GLY A 401 1.62 18.31 -3.13
C GLY A 401 1.72 17.30 -1.97
N ILE A 402 2.04 17.81 -0.78
CA ILE A 402 2.14 16.99 0.44
C ILE A 402 0.81 16.35 0.85
N THR A 403 -0.31 16.84 0.35
CA THR A 403 -1.66 16.28 0.54
C THR A 403 -2.02 15.19 -0.48
N GLY A 404 -1.16 14.96 -1.46
CA GLY A 404 -1.40 14.07 -2.60
C GLY A 404 -2.12 14.74 -3.77
N THR A 405 -2.40 16.04 -3.71
CA THR A 405 -2.94 16.80 -4.85
C THR A 405 -1.95 16.77 -5.99
N ARG A 406 -2.42 16.47 -7.21
CA ARG A 406 -1.59 16.40 -8.41
C ARG A 406 -2.00 17.47 -9.41
N LYS A 407 -1.01 18.02 -10.11
CA LYS A 407 -1.17 18.97 -11.21
C LYS A 407 -0.22 18.58 -12.34
N GLN A 408 -0.71 18.59 -13.56
CA GLN A 408 0.06 18.25 -14.76
C GLN A 408 -0.07 19.35 -15.78
N TYR A 409 1.07 19.76 -16.34
CA TYR A 409 1.20 20.80 -17.36
C TYR A 409 1.86 20.24 -18.59
N VAL A 410 1.40 20.66 -19.78
CA VAL A 410 1.97 20.25 -21.07
C VAL A 410 2.54 21.47 -21.79
N ILE A 411 3.75 21.35 -22.29
CA ILE A 411 4.55 22.42 -22.87
C ILE A 411 4.94 22.00 -24.29
N LEU A 412 4.66 22.85 -25.25
CA LEU A 412 5.14 22.71 -26.64
C LEU A 412 6.55 23.29 -26.75
N THR A 413 7.55 22.45 -27.06
CA THR A 413 8.97 22.85 -27.12
C THR A 413 9.25 23.89 -28.20
N LYS A 414 8.57 23.86 -29.34
CA LYS A 414 8.67 24.85 -30.43
C LYS A 414 8.45 26.30 -30.04
N LYS A 415 7.90 26.56 -28.86
CA LYS A 415 7.74 27.95 -28.35
C LYS A 415 9.02 28.52 -27.75
N TYR A 416 10.01 27.70 -27.50
CA TYR A 416 11.24 28.04 -26.77
C TYR A 416 12.51 27.88 -27.62
N GLU A 417 12.45 27.17 -28.77
CA GLU A 417 13.48 27.09 -29.80
C GLU A 417 13.54 28.42 -30.60
#